data_a6ee8024f753bb6eeee26250e303e5e0
#
_entry.id   a6ee8024f753bb6eeee26250e303e5e0
#
_cell.length_a   1.000
_cell.length_b   1.000
_cell.length_c   1.000
_cell.angle_alpha   90.00
_cell.angle_beta   90.00
_cell.angle_gamma   90.00
#
_symmetry.space_group_name_H-M   'P 1'
#
loop_
_entity.id
_entity.type
_entity.pdbx_description
1 polymer ?
#
loop_
_entity_poly.entity_id
_entity_poly.type
_entity_poly.pdbx_seq_one_letter_code
_entity_poly.pdbx_strand_id
1 'polypeptide(L)'
;MILAAHANAGFLNKSRARSRAGAHIFLSENEPKPKLNGPVLTIAQIIKTVMVSAAEAEMAAQFITARKMIPLRHILIEMGWPQPQTPIQTDNSTAVGFRNKTIINKATKSADMKLSWLRDREPQEQFRYYCAPGSENEGYYSTKHHPPIYHEAKRANPYLV
;
A
#
# COMPACT_ATOMS: atom_id res chain seq x y z
N MET A 1 -3.46 -16.46 10.98
CA MET A 1 -3.06 -15.03 11.03
C MET A 1 -2.21 -14.73 9.80
N ILE A 2 -2.55 -13.70 9.03
CA ILE A 2 -1.83 -13.28 7.83
C ILE A 2 -1.42 -11.82 7.92
N LEU A 3 -0.40 -11.43 7.16
CA LEU A 3 -0.04 -10.03 6.95
C LEU A 3 -0.99 -9.40 5.93
N ALA A 4 -1.41 -8.16 6.18
CA ALA A 4 -2.24 -7.36 5.29
C ALA A 4 -1.75 -5.91 5.26
N ALA A 5 -2.09 -5.15 4.23
CA ALA A 5 -1.74 -3.74 4.16
C ALA A 5 -2.77 -2.89 3.44
N HIS A 6 -2.85 -1.62 3.86
CA HIS A 6 -3.45 -0.53 3.11
C HIS A 6 -2.34 0.39 2.60
N ALA A 7 -2.26 0.62 1.30
CA ALA A 7 -1.29 1.50 0.67
C ALA A 7 -1.99 2.67 -0.03
N ASN A 8 -1.39 3.85 0.07
CA ASN A 8 -1.91 5.07 -0.53
C ASN A 8 -0.77 6.03 -0.88
N ALA A 9 -1.01 6.94 -1.83
CA ALA A 9 -0.08 8.02 -2.16
C ALA A 9 -0.71 9.41 -2.04
N GLY A 10 0.06 10.36 -1.52
CA GLY A 10 -0.24 11.78 -1.64
C GLY A 10 0.50 12.35 -2.83
N PHE A 11 -0.18 12.56 -3.96
CA PHE A 11 0.40 13.07 -5.19
C PHE A 11 0.74 14.56 -5.07
N LEU A 12 1.98 14.94 -5.39
CA LEU A 12 2.51 16.31 -5.41
C LEU A 12 2.22 17.15 -4.14
N ASN A 13 2.03 16.51 -3.01
CA ASN A 13 1.67 17.17 -1.76
C ASN A 13 2.86 17.58 -0.87
N LYS A 14 4.07 17.52 -1.40
CA LYS A 14 5.32 17.91 -0.73
C LYS A 14 6.09 18.94 -1.57
N SER A 15 7.01 19.64 -0.89
CA SER A 15 7.91 20.59 -1.56
C SER A 15 8.68 19.92 -2.70
N ARG A 16 9.06 20.72 -3.72
CA ARG A 16 9.77 20.28 -4.93
C ARG A 16 8.99 19.22 -5.74
N ALA A 17 7.67 19.38 -5.85
CA ALA A 17 6.78 18.48 -6.60
C ALA A 17 6.96 17.00 -6.23
N ARG A 18 7.19 16.68 -4.96
CA ARG A 18 7.32 15.31 -4.50
C ARG A 18 6.00 14.76 -3.98
N SER A 19 5.84 13.47 -4.15
CA SER A 19 4.72 12.69 -3.62
C SER A 19 5.15 11.96 -2.34
N ARG A 20 4.17 11.55 -1.54
CA ARG A 20 4.40 10.79 -0.30
C ARG A 20 3.69 9.46 -0.36
N ALA A 21 4.41 8.38 -0.06
CA ALA A 21 3.84 7.07 0.17
C ALA A 21 3.40 6.95 1.63
N GLY A 22 2.22 6.41 1.83
CA GLY A 22 1.68 6.02 3.13
C GLY A 22 1.25 4.56 3.10
N ALA A 23 1.52 3.82 4.17
CA ALA A 23 0.98 2.49 4.34
C ALA A 23 0.73 2.18 5.81
N HIS A 24 -0.28 1.34 6.02
CA HIS A 24 -0.65 0.74 7.29
C HIS A 24 -0.57 -0.78 7.10
N ILE A 25 0.41 -1.42 7.73
CA ILE A 25 0.67 -2.86 7.63
C ILE A 25 0.26 -3.50 8.95
N PHE A 26 -0.60 -4.51 8.91
CA PHE A 26 -1.22 -5.11 10.09
C PHE A 26 -1.40 -6.61 9.93
N LEU A 27 -1.74 -7.29 11.03
CA LEU A 27 -2.07 -8.70 11.06
C LEU A 27 -3.59 -8.87 11.08
N SER A 28 -4.10 -9.83 10.32
CA SER A 28 -5.53 -10.12 10.22
C SER A 28 -5.80 -11.60 9.93
N GLU A 29 -7.06 -11.93 9.74
CA GLU A 29 -7.48 -13.23 9.22
C GLU A 29 -7.42 -13.26 7.69
N ASN A 30 -7.36 -14.48 7.11
CA ASN A 30 -7.30 -14.66 5.67
C ASN A 30 -8.69 -14.51 5.03
N GLU A 31 -9.13 -13.27 4.90
CA GLU A 31 -10.40 -12.90 4.26
C GLU A 31 -10.17 -12.14 2.96
N PRO A 32 -11.16 -12.10 2.03
CA PRO A 32 -11.07 -11.27 0.81
C PRO A 32 -10.79 -9.80 1.10
N LYS A 33 -11.43 -9.24 2.14
CA LYS A 33 -11.17 -7.93 2.73
C LYS A 33 -10.81 -8.13 4.19
N PRO A 34 -9.50 -8.15 4.52
CA PRO A 34 -9.06 -8.34 5.90
C PRO A 34 -9.60 -7.26 6.84
N LYS A 35 -10.05 -7.68 8.00
CA LYS A 35 -10.45 -6.74 9.04
C LYS A 35 -9.25 -5.93 9.51
N LEU A 36 -9.45 -4.63 9.60
CA LEU A 36 -8.45 -3.70 10.05
C LEU A 36 -8.05 -3.97 11.51
N ASN A 37 -6.76 -3.88 11.78
CA ASN A 37 -6.19 -4.06 13.12
C ASN A 37 -5.06 -3.03 13.35
N GLY A 38 -4.52 -2.98 14.55
CA GLY A 38 -3.38 -2.12 14.87
C GLY A 38 -2.18 -2.39 13.97
N PRO A 39 -1.39 -1.37 13.60
CA PRO A 39 -0.27 -1.54 12.69
C PRO A 39 0.90 -2.25 13.36
N VAL A 40 1.49 -3.22 12.67
CA VAL A 40 2.83 -3.72 12.99
C VAL A 40 3.92 -2.86 12.36
N LEU A 41 3.59 -2.15 11.27
CA LEU A 41 4.47 -1.17 10.63
C LEU A 41 3.64 -0.10 9.92
N THR A 42 3.99 1.17 10.15
CA THR A 42 3.44 2.30 9.41
C THR A 42 4.52 2.91 8.52
N ILE A 43 4.16 3.22 7.27
CA ILE A 43 5.03 3.89 6.31
C ILE A 43 4.50 5.31 6.08
N ALA A 44 5.40 6.30 6.21
CA ALA A 44 5.15 7.70 5.89
C ALA A 44 6.40 8.28 5.22
N GLN A 45 6.61 7.94 3.95
CA GLN A 45 7.88 8.17 3.25
C GLN A 45 7.70 9.05 2.02
N ILE A 46 8.62 10.02 1.82
CA ILE A 46 8.69 10.80 0.58
C ILE A 46 9.19 9.90 -0.55
N ILE A 47 8.46 9.89 -1.67
CA ILE A 47 8.88 9.23 -2.89
C ILE A 47 9.98 10.09 -3.53
N LYS A 48 11.19 9.55 -3.65
CA LYS A 48 12.38 10.31 -4.06
C LYS A 48 12.31 10.78 -5.52
N THR A 49 11.68 10.00 -6.40
CA THR A 49 11.47 10.34 -7.82
C THR A 49 10.23 11.21 -7.99
N VAL A 50 10.27 12.18 -8.91
CA VAL A 50 9.10 12.96 -9.29
C VAL A 50 8.14 12.06 -10.06
N MET A 51 6.87 12.05 -9.66
CA MET A 51 5.81 11.29 -10.31
C MET A 51 5.07 12.19 -11.30
N VAL A 52 4.75 11.68 -12.47
CA VAL A 52 4.04 12.42 -13.51
C VAL A 52 2.52 12.32 -13.41
N SER A 53 2.03 11.35 -12.63
CA SER A 53 0.59 11.15 -12.43
C SER A 53 0.28 10.60 -11.03
N ALA A 54 -0.96 10.78 -10.58
CA ALA A 54 -1.44 10.18 -9.34
C ALA A 54 -1.35 8.63 -9.39
N ALA A 55 -1.67 8.03 -10.53
CA ALA A 55 -1.57 6.58 -10.71
C ALA A 55 -0.13 6.07 -10.56
N GLU A 56 0.87 6.81 -11.06
CA GLU A 56 2.28 6.48 -10.88
C GLU A 56 2.71 6.61 -9.42
N ALA A 57 2.21 7.63 -8.70
CA ALA A 57 2.46 7.79 -7.28
C ALA A 57 1.87 6.64 -6.45
N GLU A 58 0.62 6.23 -6.76
CA GLU A 58 -0.02 5.08 -6.12
C GLU A 58 0.76 3.78 -6.36
N MET A 59 1.18 3.53 -7.58
CA MET A 59 2.02 2.37 -7.91
C MET A 59 3.35 2.39 -7.15
N ALA A 60 3.98 3.56 -7.01
CA ALA A 60 5.21 3.70 -6.23
C ALA A 60 4.97 3.43 -4.73
N ALA A 61 3.83 3.85 -4.18
CA ALA A 61 3.45 3.54 -2.79
C ALA A 61 3.24 2.04 -2.59
N GLN A 62 2.55 1.36 -3.51
CA GLN A 62 2.37 -0.09 -3.48
C GLN A 62 3.71 -0.83 -3.55
N PHE A 63 4.61 -0.40 -4.44
CA PHE A 63 5.95 -0.98 -4.56
C PHE A 63 6.77 -0.83 -3.26
N ILE A 64 6.75 0.35 -2.64
CA ILE A 64 7.43 0.59 -1.36
C ILE A 64 6.83 -0.31 -0.27
N THR A 65 5.51 -0.41 -0.20
CA THR A 65 4.79 -1.23 0.76
C THR A 65 5.13 -2.71 0.58
N ALA A 66 4.99 -3.25 -0.63
CA ALA A 66 5.28 -4.64 -0.94
C ALA A 66 6.72 -5.03 -0.60
N ARG A 67 7.70 -4.17 -0.92
CA ARG A 67 9.10 -4.39 -0.56
C ARG A 67 9.33 -4.49 0.94
N LYS A 68 8.61 -3.71 1.74
CA LYS A 68 8.71 -3.75 3.21
C LYS A 68 8.00 -4.98 3.79
N MET A 69 7.00 -5.50 3.10
CA MET A 69 6.26 -6.68 3.55
C MET A 69 7.01 -8.00 3.31
N ILE A 70 7.88 -8.10 2.31
CA ILE A 70 8.63 -9.33 2.03
C ILE A 70 9.37 -9.87 3.27
N PRO A 71 10.24 -9.09 3.93
CA PRO A 71 10.93 -9.59 5.12
C PRO A 71 9.97 -9.92 6.26
N LEU A 72 8.89 -9.17 6.45
CA LEU A 72 7.88 -9.47 7.48
C LEU A 72 7.16 -10.79 7.19
N ARG A 73 6.85 -11.08 5.93
CA ARG A 73 6.29 -12.38 5.51
C ARG A 73 7.24 -13.53 5.86
N HIS A 74 8.54 -13.38 5.56
CA HIS A 74 9.54 -14.41 5.87
C HIS A 74 9.63 -14.66 7.37
N ILE A 75 9.68 -13.60 8.18
CA ILE A 75 9.69 -13.71 9.64
C ILE A 75 8.46 -14.49 10.13
N LEU A 76 7.27 -14.17 9.64
CA LEU A 76 6.04 -14.87 10.05
C LEU A 76 6.06 -16.35 9.66
N ILE A 77 6.58 -16.67 8.46
CA ILE A 77 6.73 -18.06 8.01
C ILE A 77 7.70 -18.82 8.91
N GLU A 78 8.85 -18.23 9.25
CA GLU A 78 9.84 -18.83 10.16
C GLU A 78 9.30 -19.02 11.58
N MET A 79 8.38 -18.14 12.00
CA MET A 79 7.64 -18.27 13.27
C MET A 79 6.53 -19.34 13.24
N GLY A 80 6.37 -20.05 12.12
CA GLY A 80 5.37 -21.12 11.97
C GLY A 80 3.99 -20.63 11.51
N TRP A 81 3.87 -19.38 10.99
CA TRP A 81 2.65 -18.81 10.44
C TRP A 81 2.71 -18.75 8.90
N PRO A 82 2.19 -19.77 8.19
CA PRO A 82 2.16 -19.74 6.72
C PRO A 82 1.50 -18.47 6.19
N GLN A 83 2.11 -17.86 5.19
CA GLN A 83 1.62 -16.63 4.59
C GLN A 83 1.13 -16.91 3.16
N PRO A 84 -0.20 -17.03 2.95
CA PRO A 84 -0.79 -17.05 1.62
C PRO A 84 -0.56 -15.71 0.92
N GLN A 85 -1.18 -15.49 -0.25
CA GLN A 85 -1.11 -14.20 -0.91
C GLN A 85 -1.51 -13.06 0.04
N THR A 86 -0.58 -12.16 0.31
CA THR A 86 -0.81 -11.02 1.20
C THR A 86 -1.68 -9.98 0.51
N PRO A 87 -2.86 -9.63 1.07
CA PRO A 87 -3.73 -8.60 0.52
C PRO A 87 -3.14 -7.20 0.73
N ILE A 88 -3.11 -6.42 -0.36
CA ILE A 88 -2.77 -5.00 -0.35
C ILE A 88 -3.94 -4.21 -0.91
N GLN A 89 -4.54 -3.36 -0.08
CA GLN A 89 -5.60 -2.45 -0.49
C GLN A 89 -5.02 -1.24 -1.21
N THR A 90 -5.68 -0.85 -2.31
CA THR A 90 -5.48 0.43 -3.00
C THR A 90 -6.83 1.11 -3.22
N ASP A 91 -6.87 2.43 -3.32
CA ASP A 91 -8.08 3.19 -3.69
C ASP A 91 -8.17 3.46 -5.20
N ASN A 92 -7.13 3.14 -5.95
CA ASN A 92 -7.04 3.41 -7.38
C ASN A 92 -7.35 2.14 -8.20
N SER A 93 -8.54 2.10 -8.81
CA SER A 93 -8.94 1.04 -9.76
C SER A 93 -8.00 0.94 -10.97
N THR A 94 -7.35 2.04 -11.36
CA THR A 94 -6.34 2.05 -12.42
C THR A 94 -5.11 1.21 -12.03
N ALA A 95 -4.70 1.23 -10.76
CA ALA A 95 -3.60 0.41 -10.28
C ALA A 95 -3.93 -1.09 -10.31
N VAL A 96 -5.21 -1.45 -10.15
CA VAL A 96 -5.71 -2.82 -10.37
C VAL A 96 -5.79 -3.11 -11.87
N GLY A 97 -6.17 -2.14 -12.71
CA GLY A 97 -6.23 -2.27 -14.18
C GLY A 97 -4.86 -2.40 -14.85
N PHE A 98 -3.81 -1.79 -14.30
CA PHE A 98 -2.42 -2.00 -14.77
C PHE A 98 -1.98 -3.46 -14.68
N ARG A 99 -2.56 -4.21 -13.77
CA ARG A 99 -2.34 -5.64 -13.60
C ARG A 99 -2.90 -6.47 -14.75
N ASN A 100 -4.05 -6.08 -15.28
CA ASN A 100 -4.80 -6.85 -16.29
C ASN A 100 -4.34 -6.61 -17.74
N LYS A 101 -3.13 -6.06 -17.97
CA LYS A 101 -2.57 -5.75 -19.31
C LYS A 101 -3.42 -4.81 -20.19
N THR A 102 -4.50 -4.24 -19.64
CA THR A 102 -5.48 -3.45 -20.43
C THR A 102 -5.07 -1.99 -20.61
N ILE A 103 -4.07 -1.51 -19.86
CA ILE A 103 -3.60 -0.12 -19.98
C ILE A 103 -2.10 -0.14 -20.23
N ILE A 104 -1.72 0.08 -21.50
CA ILE A 104 -0.33 0.39 -21.90
C ILE A 104 -0.17 1.89 -21.68
N ASN A 105 0.36 2.29 -20.54
CA ASN A 105 0.79 3.68 -20.34
C ASN A 105 2.22 3.83 -20.88
N LYS A 106 2.49 4.97 -21.56
CA LYS A 106 3.85 5.43 -21.82
C LYS A 106 4.48 5.92 -20.48
N ALA A 107 4.68 4.99 -19.56
CA ALA A 107 5.29 5.28 -18.28
C ALA A 107 6.80 5.52 -18.44
N THR A 108 7.40 6.23 -17.49
CA THR A 108 8.86 6.34 -17.41
C THR A 108 9.48 4.96 -17.16
N LYS A 109 10.72 4.73 -17.61
CA LYS A 109 11.43 3.45 -17.35
C LYS A 109 11.41 3.05 -15.87
N SER A 110 11.48 4.01 -14.96
CA SER A 110 11.42 3.76 -13.52
C SER A 110 10.05 3.25 -13.06
N ALA A 111 8.96 3.75 -13.64
CA ALA A 111 7.61 3.28 -13.38
C ALA A 111 7.38 1.88 -13.94
N ASP A 112 7.87 1.62 -15.15
CA ASP A 112 7.80 0.31 -15.81
C ASP A 112 8.52 -0.78 -14.99
N MET A 113 9.70 -0.48 -14.44
CA MET A 113 10.44 -1.42 -13.59
C MET A 113 9.68 -1.75 -12.29
N LYS A 114 9.08 -0.75 -11.64
CA LYS A 114 8.27 -0.98 -10.43
C LYS A 114 7.02 -1.81 -10.72
N LEU A 115 6.36 -1.49 -11.83
CA LEU A 115 5.19 -2.23 -12.29
C LEU A 115 5.53 -3.68 -12.65
N SER A 116 6.62 -3.90 -13.39
CA SER A 116 7.09 -5.23 -13.73
C SER A 116 7.41 -6.04 -12.48
N TRP A 117 8.08 -5.42 -11.51
CA TRP A 117 8.38 -6.07 -10.24
C TRP A 117 7.11 -6.45 -9.45
N LEU A 118 6.11 -5.59 -9.41
CA LEU A 118 4.82 -5.89 -8.74
C LEU A 118 4.06 -7.01 -9.45
N ARG A 119 4.04 -6.98 -10.79
CA ARG A 119 3.43 -8.03 -11.62
C ARG A 119 4.09 -9.39 -11.45
N ASP A 120 5.40 -9.43 -11.31
CA ASP A 120 6.16 -10.67 -11.12
C ASP A 120 5.84 -11.36 -9.78
N ARG A 121 5.43 -10.60 -8.77
CA ARG A 121 5.10 -11.13 -7.43
C ARG A 121 3.72 -11.78 -7.33
N GLU A 122 2.83 -11.49 -8.25
CA GLU A 122 1.48 -12.06 -8.25
C GLU A 122 1.46 -13.54 -8.66
N PRO A 123 2.07 -13.96 -9.79
CA PRO A 123 2.18 -15.37 -10.13
C PRO A 123 3.04 -16.17 -9.14
N GLN A 124 3.92 -15.49 -8.38
CA GLN A 124 4.65 -16.10 -7.25
C GLN A 124 3.80 -16.24 -5.98
N GLU A 125 2.51 -15.92 -6.03
CA GLU A 125 1.57 -15.99 -4.91
C GLU A 125 2.00 -15.21 -3.67
N GLN A 126 2.79 -14.14 -3.85
CA GLN A 126 3.26 -13.33 -2.72
C GLN A 126 2.25 -12.27 -2.32
N PHE A 127 1.61 -11.61 -3.28
CA PHE A 127 0.67 -10.52 -3.05
C PHE A 127 -0.58 -10.66 -3.92
N ARG A 128 -1.70 -10.18 -3.37
CA ARG A 128 -2.93 -9.89 -4.12
C ARG A 128 -3.36 -8.46 -3.87
N TYR A 129 -3.80 -7.78 -4.91
CA TYR A 129 -4.25 -6.39 -4.81
C TYR A 129 -5.78 -6.33 -4.91
N TYR A 130 -6.41 -5.51 -4.09
CA TYR A 130 -7.84 -5.26 -4.17
C TYR A 130 -8.14 -3.78 -4.03
N CYS A 131 -9.23 -3.33 -4.69
CA CYS A 131 -9.69 -1.96 -4.63
C CYS A 131 -10.80 -1.84 -3.57
N ALA A 132 -10.69 -0.81 -2.74
CA ALA A 132 -11.74 -0.41 -1.83
C ALA A 132 -11.78 1.13 -1.73
N PRO A 133 -12.91 1.73 -1.28
CA PRO A 133 -13.02 3.17 -1.16
C PRO A 133 -11.87 3.79 -0.36
N GLY A 134 -11.39 4.95 -0.80
CA GLY A 134 -10.28 5.66 -0.12
C GLY A 134 -10.60 6.04 1.34
N SER A 135 -11.89 6.16 1.68
CA SER A 135 -12.34 6.39 3.06
C SER A 135 -12.00 5.22 4.00
N GLU A 136 -11.86 4.01 3.46
CA GLU A 136 -11.50 2.80 4.20
C GLU A 136 -9.98 2.52 4.18
N ASN A 137 -9.20 3.37 3.50
CA ASN A 137 -7.76 3.17 3.32
C ASN A 137 -6.95 3.89 4.39
N GLU A 138 -6.47 3.17 5.39
CA GLU A 138 -5.67 3.74 6.47
C GLU A 138 -4.27 4.23 6.03
N GLY A 139 -3.77 3.79 4.90
CA GLY A 139 -2.57 4.36 4.29
C GLY A 139 -2.71 5.86 3.98
N TYR A 140 -3.94 6.32 3.72
CA TYR A 140 -4.26 7.73 3.50
C TYR A 140 -3.84 8.63 4.67
N TYR A 141 -4.03 8.17 5.91
CA TYR A 141 -3.66 8.94 7.10
C TYR A 141 -2.19 9.39 7.09
N SER A 142 -1.29 8.55 6.63
CA SER A 142 0.15 8.82 6.58
C SER A 142 0.59 9.67 5.39
N THR A 143 -0.30 9.98 4.44
CA THR A 143 0.05 10.71 3.21
C THR A 143 -0.12 12.22 3.30
N LYS A 144 -0.99 12.72 4.19
CA LYS A 144 -1.35 14.14 4.30
C LYS A 144 -1.13 14.67 5.71
N HIS A 145 -1.19 16.00 5.85
CA HIS A 145 -1.39 16.65 7.13
C HIS A 145 -2.89 16.76 7.40
N HIS A 146 -3.29 16.41 8.60
CA HIS A 146 -4.68 16.46 9.04
C HIS A 146 -4.86 17.48 10.18
N PRO A 147 -6.04 18.10 10.33
CA PRO A 147 -6.32 18.97 11.46
C PRO A 147 -6.37 18.16 12.77
N PRO A 148 -6.17 18.80 13.94
CA PRO A 148 -6.15 18.14 15.25
C PRO A 148 -7.38 17.25 15.51
N ILE A 149 -8.57 17.73 15.18
CA ILE A 149 -9.82 16.98 15.35
C ILE A 149 -9.85 15.64 14.59
N TYR A 150 -9.18 15.58 13.44
CA TYR A 150 -9.06 14.33 12.68
C TYR A 150 -8.14 13.32 13.40
N HIS A 151 -7.07 13.82 14.02
CA HIS A 151 -6.18 12.97 14.83
C HIS A 151 -6.88 12.42 16.06
N GLU A 152 -7.71 13.24 16.73
CA GLU A 152 -8.52 12.81 17.88
C GLU A 152 -9.53 11.72 17.49
N ALA A 153 -10.25 11.93 16.40
CA ALA A 153 -11.19 10.93 15.87
C ALA A 153 -10.50 9.61 15.50
N LYS A 154 -9.27 9.67 14.97
CA LYS A 154 -8.49 8.47 14.65
C LYS A 154 -7.95 7.75 15.90
N ARG A 155 -7.65 8.46 16.97
CA ARG A 155 -7.25 7.85 18.26
C ARG A 155 -8.37 7.05 18.91
N ALA A 156 -9.62 7.47 18.71
CA ALA A 156 -10.80 6.75 19.20
C ALA A 156 -11.09 5.46 18.41
N ASN A 157 -10.40 5.22 17.31
CA ASN A 157 -10.49 4.00 16.52
C ASN A 157 -9.73 2.86 17.23
N PRO A 158 -10.16 1.58 17.11
CA PRO A 158 -9.67 0.45 17.91
C PRO A 158 -8.19 0.05 17.72
N TYR A 159 -7.38 0.96 17.22
CA TYR A 159 -5.92 0.77 17.11
C TYR A 159 -5.16 0.92 18.42
N LEU A 160 -5.81 1.34 19.47
CA LEU A 160 -5.17 1.71 20.74
C LEU A 160 -5.68 0.88 21.93
N VAL A 161 -6.29 -0.26 21.65
CA VAL A 161 -6.66 -1.21 22.72
C VAL A 161 -5.71 -2.39 22.72
#